data_90cd2c7bb7cb6759d0bbc59592af4265
#
_entry.id   90cd2c7bb7cb6759d0bbc59592af4265
#
_cell.length_a   1.000
_cell.length_b   1.000
_cell.length_c   1.000
_cell.angle_alpha   90.00
_cell.angle_beta   90.00
_cell.angle_gamma   90.00
#
_symmetry.space_group_name_H-M   'P 1'
#
loop_
_entity.id
_entity.type
_entity.pdbx_description
1 polymer ?
#
loop_
_entity_poly.entity_id
_entity_poly.type
_entity_poly.pdbx_seq_one_letter_code
_entity_poly.pdbx_strand_id
1 'polypeptide(L)'
;MKKLLFASVMLIMLCALFLTAQKKVIFSATPSDAGIYLEKNNEFTLLGQGSYELKIGSDEVYTIKIWKEGFEPFVKSYTRTNNGTLTENVELQNRVVKVVASPNTTEVYADNVYVGKGGEELEVVVRYNNMVNLEVRGEGYQTVRRSYYNMENTEIPPLKENIELAERLVKILASPPGCLISVDGKPVGETSAEVVVPKGSCITLKVVKDGYAPFEKSYCNKPEVALPPISEEIILKDRIVQINTTPEDAAIRVDGRAVGKGNYSLLVKRDQCAEIEVMKDGFDTNKKSYCNKANMSEPPVTDHIRLAEDEAWLSSIRSDQANVNFSIPVNSSLGNDAAWKIIGQIVMEKFDVIEISDPVTGYLRTAWNVKLFGNGKTIRTRCIVKLGNSNPLRYVIKIVSEESIVPGTSVKEDENFKEWDRILNTYKDIIGEIQARIS
;
A
#
# COMPACT_ATOMS: atom_id res chain seq x y z
N MET A 1 -82.47 6.68 -90.18
CA MET A 1 -81.23 7.33 -89.80
C MET A 1 -81.22 8.11 -88.43
N LYS A 2 -82.37 8.40 -87.80
CA LYS A 2 -82.44 9.18 -86.52
C LYS A 2 -82.29 8.34 -85.27
N LYS A 3 -82.36 7.01 -85.28
CA LYS A 3 -82.16 6.16 -84.08
C LYS A 3 -80.71 5.71 -83.82
N LEU A 4 -79.85 5.79 -84.84
CA LEU A 4 -78.42 5.44 -84.64
C LEU A 4 -77.56 6.60 -84.03
N LEU A 5 -77.98 7.85 -84.22
CA LEU A 5 -77.27 9.02 -83.72
C LEU A 5 -77.47 9.21 -82.20
N PHE A 6 -78.58 8.75 -81.62
CA PHE A 6 -78.86 8.88 -80.19
C PHE A 6 -78.12 7.85 -79.37
N ALA A 7 -77.82 6.67 -79.89
CA ALA A 7 -77.06 5.62 -79.20
C ALA A 7 -75.54 5.97 -79.11
N SER A 8 -74.98 6.66 -80.16
CA SER A 8 -73.59 7.07 -80.19
C SER A 8 -73.25 8.24 -79.26
N VAL A 9 -74.19 9.18 -79.08
CA VAL A 9 -74.01 10.32 -78.16
C VAL A 9 -74.14 9.88 -76.69
N MET A 10 -75.04 8.89 -76.45
CA MET A 10 -75.19 8.35 -75.07
C MET A 10 -74.01 7.46 -74.66
N LEU A 11 -73.31 6.80 -75.60
CA LEU A 11 -72.14 5.99 -75.34
C LEU A 11 -70.86 6.85 -75.09
N ILE A 12 -70.74 8.01 -75.74
CA ILE A 12 -69.64 8.99 -75.55
C ILE A 12 -69.84 9.74 -74.22
N MET A 13 -71.09 9.94 -73.77
CA MET A 13 -71.35 10.61 -72.49
C MET A 13 -71.17 9.68 -71.28
N LEU A 14 -71.19 8.33 -71.44
CA LEU A 14 -70.95 7.38 -70.40
C LEU A 14 -69.43 7.11 -70.20
N CYS A 15 -68.56 7.43 -71.20
CA CYS A 15 -67.11 7.26 -71.09
C CYS A 15 -66.40 8.45 -70.40
N ALA A 16 -67.11 9.56 -70.18
CA ALA A 16 -66.56 10.76 -69.59
C ALA A 16 -66.77 10.85 -68.05
N LEU A 17 -67.35 9.81 -67.42
CA LEU A 17 -67.65 9.84 -65.97
C LEU A 17 -66.85 8.85 -65.11
N PHE A 18 -65.75 8.25 -65.65
CA PHE A 18 -64.73 7.64 -64.78
C PHE A 18 -63.68 8.68 -64.42
N LEU A 19 -64.10 9.81 -63.85
CA LEU A 19 -63.23 10.53 -62.94
C LEU A 19 -62.96 9.61 -61.73
N THR A 20 -61.92 8.79 -61.82
CA THR A 20 -61.50 8.01 -60.68
C THR A 20 -61.16 9.00 -59.57
N ALA A 21 -62.10 9.13 -58.62
CA ALA A 21 -61.86 9.92 -57.43
C ALA A 21 -60.62 9.36 -56.75
N GLN A 22 -59.53 10.09 -56.86
CA GLN A 22 -58.23 9.73 -56.22
C GLN A 22 -58.17 10.36 -54.84
N LYS A 23 -57.61 9.63 -53.84
CA LYS A 23 -57.23 10.20 -52.56
C LYS A 23 -55.92 10.98 -52.75
N LYS A 24 -55.90 12.21 -52.29
CA LYS A 24 -54.69 13.01 -52.24
C LYS A 24 -54.22 13.13 -50.83
N VAL A 25 -52.88 13.00 -50.60
CA VAL A 25 -52.24 13.35 -49.34
C VAL A 25 -51.22 14.45 -49.62
N ILE A 26 -51.39 15.59 -48.97
CA ILE A 26 -50.50 16.74 -49.08
C ILE A 26 -49.65 16.76 -47.85
N PHE A 27 -48.38 16.55 -48.03
CA PHE A 27 -47.40 16.61 -46.95
C PHE A 27 -46.81 18.00 -46.86
N SER A 28 -46.64 18.51 -45.62
CA SER A 28 -45.84 19.68 -45.28
C SER A 28 -44.91 19.31 -44.15
N ALA A 29 -43.60 19.40 -44.38
CA ALA A 29 -42.58 19.00 -43.41
C ALA A 29 -41.83 20.22 -42.86
N THR A 30 -41.59 20.21 -41.58
CA THR A 30 -40.68 21.11 -40.87
C THR A 30 -39.56 20.27 -40.23
N PRO A 31 -38.25 20.54 -40.48
CA PRO A 31 -37.71 21.63 -41.32
C PRO A 31 -38.07 21.49 -42.82
N SER A 32 -38.14 22.64 -43.54
CA SER A 32 -38.56 22.69 -44.94
C SER A 32 -37.63 22.00 -45.95
N ASP A 33 -36.45 21.60 -45.52
CA ASP A 33 -35.46 20.81 -46.26
C ASP A 33 -35.52 19.30 -45.93
N ALA A 34 -36.47 18.85 -45.11
CA ALA A 34 -36.69 17.43 -44.85
C ALA A 34 -37.14 16.69 -46.12
N GLY A 35 -36.51 15.58 -46.45
CA GLY A 35 -36.85 14.73 -47.59
C GLY A 35 -38.12 13.92 -47.31
N ILE A 36 -39.00 13.82 -48.33
CA ILE A 36 -40.21 12.99 -48.32
C ILE A 36 -39.97 11.82 -49.26
N TYR A 37 -39.96 10.60 -48.71
CA TYR A 37 -39.61 9.37 -49.42
C TYR A 37 -40.79 8.41 -49.46
N LEU A 38 -40.88 7.66 -50.55
CA LEU A 38 -41.78 6.52 -50.71
C LEU A 38 -40.98 5.22 -50.53
N GLU A 39 -41.45 4.36 -49.66
CA GLU A 39 -40.94 2.99 -49.54
C GLU A 39 -41.62 2.07 -50.56
N LYS A 40 -40.84 1.42 -51.39
CA LYS A 40 -41.29 0.38 -52.33
C LYS A 40 -40.23 -0.73 -52.34
N ASN A 41 -40.65 -1.95 -52.05
CA ASN A 41 -39.76 -3.13 -52.02
C ASN A 41 -38.55 -2.97 -51.09
N ASN A 42 -38.73 -2.36 -49.92
CA ASN A 42 -37.67 -2.02 -48.93
C ASN A 42 -36.64 -0.97 -49.42
N GLU A 43 -36.93 -0.27 -50.54
CA GLU A 43 -36.14 0.86 -51.02
C GLU A 43 -36.91 2.17 -50.84
N PHE A 44 -36.19 3.22 -50.42
CA PHE A 44 -36.77 4.55 -50.27
C PHE A 44 -36.42 5.43 -51.46
N THR A 45 -37.45 5.86 -52.21
CA THR A 45 -37.30 6.81 -53.33
C THR A 45 -37.72 8.20 -52.91
N LEU A 46 -36.84 9.20 -53.10
CA LEU A 46 -37.15 10.60 -52.80
C LEU A 46 -38.26 11.10 -53.71
N LEU A 47 -39.33 11.60 -53.14
CA LEU A 47 -40.44 12.22 -53.84
C LEU A 47 -40.34 13.74 -53.93
N GLY A 48 -39.81 14.38 -52.85
CA GLY A 48 -39.68 15.82 -52.75
C GLY A 48 -39.07 16.25 -51.42
N GLN A 49 -38.91 17.56 -51.23
CA GLN A 49 -38.41 18.15 -49.98
C GLN A 49 -39.38 19.20 -49.45
N GLY A 50 -39.58 19.24 -48.13
CA GLY A 50 -40.47 20.20 -47.46
C GLY A 50 -41.94 20.03 -47.73
N SER A 51 -42.35 19.82 -48.99
CA SER A 51 -43.77 19.55 -49.38
C SER A 51 -43.83 18.59 -50.53
N TYR A 52 -44.95 17.78 -50.58
CA TYR A 52 -45.21 16.87 -51.67
C TYR A 52 -46.70 16.49 -51.71
N GLU A 53 -47.28 16.36 -52.90
CA GLU A 53 -48.67 15.87 -53.15
C GLU A 53 -48.61 14.42 -53.64
N LEU A 54 -49.03 13.47 -52.79
CA LEU A 54 -49.14 12.06 -53.13
C LEU A 54 -50.58 11.74 -53.62
N LYS A 55 -50.67 11.10 -54.78
CA LYS A 55 -51.94 10.57 -55.30
C LYS A 55 -52.00 9.07 -55.06
N ILE A 56 -52.96 8.60 -54.27
CA ILE A 56 -53.12 7.21 -53.87
C ILE A 56 -54.18 6.56 -54.86
N GLY A 57 -53.69 5.55 -55.59
CA GLY A 57 -54.51 4.68 -56.40
C GLY A 57 -55.38 3.70 -55.60
N SER A 58 -56.18 2.89 -56.23
CA SER A 58 -56.93 1.83 -55.57
C SER A 58 -56.01 0.70 -55.17
N ASP A 59 -56.26 0.13 -53.99
CA ASP A 59 -55.71 -1.14 -53.46
C ASP A 59 -54.16 -1.19 -53.17
N GLU A 60 -53.50 -0.05 -53.20
CA GLU A 60 -52.07 0.00 -52.85
C GLU A 60 -51.85 0.64 -51.46
N VAL A 61 -50.81 0.13 -50.73
CA VAL A 61 -50.30 0.73 -49.49
C VAL A 61 -49.09 1.51 -49.85
N TYR A 62 -49.03 2.78 -49.43
CA TYR A 62 -47.93 3.68 -49.64
C TYR A 62 -47.32 4.00 -48.26
N THR A 63 -46.09 3.51 -47.94
CA THR A 63 -45.37 3.89 -46.74
C THR A 63 -44.51 5.09 -47.07
N ILE A 64 -44.75 6.19 -46.37
CA ILE A 64 -44.03 7.46 -46.52
C ILE A 64 -43.12 7.62 -45.33
N LYS A 65 -41.83 7.90 -45.61
CA LYS A 65 -40.85 8.31 -44.62
C LYS A 65 -40.52 9.78 -44.86
N ILE A 66 -40.67 10.62 -43.81
CA ILE A 66 -40.20 12.00 -43.83
C ILE A 66 -38.97 12.03 -42.90
N TRP A 67 -37.84 12.42 -43.46
CA TRP A 67 -36.56 12.33 -42.75
C TRP A 67 -35.63 13.46 -43.12
N LYS A 68 -34.87 13.89 -42.10
CA LYS A 68 -33.69 14.77 -42.21
C LYS A 68 -32.60 14.26 -41.30
N GLU A 69 -31.36 14.38 -41.74
CA GLU A 69 -30.19 14.00 -40.88
C GLU A 69 -30.24 14.74 -39.55
N GLY A 70 -29.99 13.97 -38.44
CA GLY A 70 -30.05 14.48 -37.08
C GLY A 70 -31.43 14.52 -36.44
N PHE A 71 -32.46 14.01 -37.15
CA PHE A 71 -33.81 13.90 -36.63
C PHE A 71 -34.34 12.46 -36.69
N GLU A 72 -35.19 12.11 -35.72
CA GLU A 72 -35.95 10.88 -35.77
C GLU A 72 -36.92 10.90 -36.96
N PRO A 73 -36.93 9.86 -37.83
CA PRO A 73 -37.81 9.85 -38.99
C PRO A 73 -39.28 9.70 -38.61
N PHE A 74 -40.17 10.43 -39.32
CA PHE A 74 -41.59 10.14 -39.31
C PHE A 74 -41.89 9.08 -40.38
N VAL A 75 -42.54 7.98 -40.01
CA VAL A 75 -42.92 6.90 -40.93
C VAL A 75 -44.40 6.60 -40.73
N LYS A 76 -45.17 6.64 -41.84
CA LYS A 76 -46.64 6.33 -41.82
C LYS A 76 -47.08 5.72 -43.12
N SER A 77 -47.96 4.72 -43.05
CA SER A 77 -48.55 4.08 -44.20
C SER A 77 -49.97 4.66 -44.52
N TYR A 78 -50.21 4.85 -45.77
CA TYR A 78 -51.49 5.41 -46.32
C TYR A 78 -52.12 4.42 -47.27
N THR A 79 -53.47 4.25 -47.14
CA THR A 79 -54.31 3.44 -48.03
C THR A 79 -55.44 4.28 -48.51
N ARG A 80 -56.04 3.88 -49.61
CA ARG A 80 -57.26 4.51 -50.10
C ARG A 80 -58.47 3.97 -49.33
N THR A 81 -58.78 4.58 -48.18
CA THR A 81 -60.02 4.24 -47.44
C THR A 81 -61.18 5.15 -47.78
N ASN A 82 -60.94 6.40 -48.19
CA ASN A 82 -61.96 7.39 -48.58
C ASN A 82 -61.42 8.30 -49.69
N ASN A 83 -62.28 8.82 -50.52
CA ASN A 83 -61.98 9.88 -51.52
C ASN A 83 -61.86 11.22 -50.79
N GLY A 84 -60.88 12.04 -51.15
CA GLY A 84 -60.70 13.37 -50.59
C GLY A 84 -59.19 13.73 -50.38
N THR A 85 -58.97 14.94 -49.89
CA THR A 85 -57.65 15.44 -49.62
C THR A 85 -57.37 15.36 -48.13
N LEU A 86 -56.27 14.72 -47.76
CA LEU A 86 -55.70 14.70 -46.40
C LEU A 86 -54.46 15.62 -46.37
N THR A 87 -54.39 16.53 -45.45
CA THR A 87 -53.18 17.32 -45.21
C THR A 87 -52.48 16.78 -43.98
N GLU A 88 -51.17 16.38 -44.13
CA GLU A 88 -50.32 15.92 -43.08
C GLU A 88 -49.22 16.97 -42.86
N ASN A 89 -49.27 17.66 -41.73
CA ASN A 89 -48.23 18.58 -41.28
C ASN A 89 -47.31 17.82 -40.33
N VAL A 90 -46.09 17.58 -40.74
CA VAL A 90 -45.10 16.79 -39.98
C VAL A 90 -43.99 17.71 -39.52
N GLU A 91 -43.83 17.80 -38.22
CA GLU A 91 -42.73 18.53 -37.58
C GLU A 91 -41.76 17.53 -36.97
N LEU A 92 -40.54 17.48 -37.50
CA LEU A 92 -39.46 16.66 -36.96
C LEU A 92 -38.84 17.42 -35.78
N GLN A 93 -39.12 17.00 -34.58
CA GLN A 93 -38.68 17.68 -33.35
C GLN A 93 -37.64 16.87 -32.55
N ASN A 94 -37.76 15.53 -32.56
CA ASN A 94 -36.84 14.66 -31.87
C ASN A 94 -35.50 14.61 -32.60
N ARG A 95 -34.41 14.73 -31.84
CA ARG A 95 -33.03 14.65 -32.36
C ARG A 95 -32.49 13.23 -32.28
N VAL A 96 -31.58 12.88 -33.18
CA VAL A 96 -30.85 11.62 -33.16
C VAL A 96 -29.37 11.90 -33.14
N VAL A 97 -28.66 11.32 -32.15
CA VAL A 97 -27.22 11.33 -32.05
C VAL A 97 -26.71 9.93 -32.43
N LYS A 98 -25.81 9.87 -33.42
CA LYS A 98 -25.10 8.64 -33.76
C LYS A 98 -23.88 8.50 -32.89
N VAL A 99 -23.84 7.46 -32.06
CA VAL A 99 -22.77 7.21 -31.09
C VAL A 99 -21.96 6.01 -31.53
N VAL A 100 -20.64 6.16 -31.57
CA VAL A 100 -19.68 5.05 -31.75
C VAL A 100 -18.79 4.99 -30.52
N ALA A 101 -18.93 3.93 -29.73
CA ALA A 101 -18.11 3.71 -28.54
C ALA A 101 -16.95 2.75 -28.82
N SER A 102 -15.83 2.94 -28.18
CA SER A 102 -14.67 2.04 -28.22
C SER A 102 -14.06 1.82 -26.84
N PRO A 103 -13.44 0.66 -26.59
CA PRO A 103 -13.30 -0.52 -27.44
C PRO A 103 -14.64 -1.23 -27.72
N ASN A 104 -14.64 -2.19 -28.65
CA ASN A 104 -15.83 -2.95 -29.07
C ASN A 104 -16.48 -3.81 -27.95
N THR A 105 -15.77 -3.98 -26.83
CA THR A 105 -16.27 -4.69 -25.64
C THR A 105 -17.10 -3.79 -24.72
N THR A 106 -17.26 -2.51 -25.05
CA THR A 106 -18.05 -1.58 -24.24
C THR A 106 -19.56 -1.75 -24.48
N GLU A 107 -20.34 -1.33 -23.50
CA GLU A 107 -21.79 -1.29 -23.55
C GLU A 107 -22.26 0.16 -23.44
N VAL A 108 -23.27 0.51 -24.24
CA VAL A 108 -23.86 1.85 -24.31
C VAL A 108 -25.27 1.81 -23.73
N TYR A 109 -25.55 2.73 -22.82
CA TYR A 109 -26.86 2.90 -22.18
C TYR A 109 -27.34 4.34 -22.32
N ALA A 110 -28.64 4.50 -22.61
CA ALA A 110 -29.33 5.79 -22.61
C ALA A 110 -30.39 5.77 -21.50
N ASP A 111 -30.35 6.70 -20.54
CA ASP A 111 -31.24 6.74 -19.37
C ASP A 111 -31.37 5.37 -18.67
N ASN A 112 -30.24 4.67 -18.51
CA ASN A 112 -30.09 3.31 -17.96
C ASN A 112 -30.72 2.18 -18.84
N VAL A 113 -31.19 2.47 -20.04
CA VAL A 113 -31.67 1.45 -20.99
C VAL A 113 -30.52 1.08 -21.93
N TYR A 114 -30.27 -0.22 -22.07
CA TYR A 114 -29.25 -0.74 -22.98
C TYR A 114 -29.57 -0.40 -24.43
N VAL A 115 -28.63 0.22 -25.14
CA VAL A 115 -28.78 0.64 -26.56
C VAL A 115 -28.02 -0.30 -27.51
N GLY A 116 -26.80 -0.73 -27.12
CA GLY A 116 -25.97 -1.60 -27.94
C GLY A 116 -24.53 -1.69 -27.47
N LYS A 117 -23.68 -2.33 -28.30
CA LYS A 117 -22.24 -2.53 -28.02
C LYS A 117 -21.37 -1.50 -28.73
N GLY A 118 -20.18 -1.29 -28.20
CA GLY A 118 -19.14 -0.52 -28.86
C GLY A 118 -18.71 -1.14 -30.20
N GLY A 119 -18.12 -0.31 -31.05
CA GLY A 119 -17.73 -0.68 -32.41
C GLY A 119 -18.83 -0.57 -33.43
N GLU A 120 -20.11 -0.49 -33.02
CA GLU A 120 -21.25 -0.25 -33.86
C GLU A 120 -21.68 1.21 -33.82
N GLU A 121 -22.32 1.71 -34.90
CA GLU A 121 -22.97 3.02 -34.91
C GLU A 121 -24.35 2.88 -34.31
N LEU A 122 -24.57 3.46 -33.13
CA LEU A 122 -25.81 3.37 -32.35
C LEU A 122 -26.57 4.67 -32.43
N GLU A 123 -27.90 4.61 -32.60
CA GLU A 123 -28.76 5.79 -32.63
C GLU A 123 -29.39 6.04 -31.26
N VAL A 124 -29.19 7.26 -30.73
CA VAL A 124 -29.76 7.72 -29.45
C VAL A 124 -30.73 8.84 -29.74
N VAL A 125 -32.02 8.62 -29.45
CA VAL A 125 -33.08 9.59 -29.66
C VAL A 125 -33.19 10.53 -28.47
N VAL A 126 -33.06 11.82 -28.73
CA VAL A 126 -33.23 12.91 -27.73
C VAL A 126 -34.56 13.60 -28.04
N ARG A 127 -35.61 13.28 -27.28
CA ARG A 127 -36.96 13.82 -27.50
C ARG A 127 -37.00 15.32 -27.29
N TYR A 128 -37.90 15.99 -28.01
CA TYR A 128 -38.14 17.42 -27.87
C TYR A 128 -38.53 17.78 -26.43
N ASN A 129 -38.01 18.91 -25.94
CA ASN A 129 -38.14 19.37 -24.56
C ASN A 129 -37.64 18.37 -23.50
N ASN A 130 -36.70 17.53 -23.85
CA ASN A 130 -36.13 16.53 -22.92
C ASN A 130 -34.61 16.46 -23.02
N MET A 131 -33.99 15.74 -22.07
CA MET A 131 -32.59 15.36 -22.10
C MET A 131 -32.45 13.84 -22.07
N VAL A 132 -31.30 13.35 -22.50
CA VAL A 132 -30.90 11.94 -22.40
C VAL A 132 -29.52 11.87 -21.80
N ASN A 133 -29.35 11.01 -20.77
CA ASN A 133 -28.08 10.70 -20.18
C ASN A 133 -27.51 9.43 -20.79
N LEU A 134 -26.41 9.58 -21.50
CA LEU A 134 -25.68 8.47 -22.09
C LEU A 134 -24.57 8.00 -21.11
N GLU A 135 -24.48 6.70 -20.91
CA GLU A 135 -23.36 6.05 -20.22
C GLU A 135 -22.72 5.02 -21.14
N VAL A 136 -21.39 5.11 -21.24
CA VAL A 136 -20.56 4.09 -21.89
C VAL A 136 -19.77 3.38 -20.82
N ARG A 137 -19.96 2.06 -20.69
CA ARG A 137 -19.37 1.20 -19.68
C ARG A 137 -18.50 0.14 -20.33
N GLY A 138 -17.40 -0.23 -19.67
CA GLY A 138 -16.52 -1.32 -20.09
C GLY A 138 -15.81 -1.90 -18.88
N GLU A 139 -15.68 -3.23 -18.83
CA GLU A 139 -15.00 -3.89 -17.73
C GLU A 139 -13.54 -3.45 -17.67
N GLY A 140 -13.08 -2.99 -16.47
CA GLY A 140 -11.74 -2.46 -16.26
C GLY A 140 -11.49 -1.08 -16.87
N TYR A 141 -12.55 -0.34 -17.22
CA TYR A 141 -12.46 1.04 -17.66
C TYR A 141 -13.31 1.96 -16.78
N GLN A 142 -12.92 3.21 -16.73
CA GLN A 142 -13.75 4.25 -16.12
C GLN A 142 -14.95 4.53 -17.02
N THR A 143 -16.15 4.54 -16.44
CA THR A 143 -17.39 4.87 -17.14
C THR A 143 -17.37 6.31 -17.63
N VAL A 144 -17.70 6.53 -18.91
CA VAL A 144 -17.89 7.85 -19.50
C VAL A 144 -19.38 8.19 -19.54
N ARG A 145 -19.73 9.41 -19.08
CA ARG A 145 -21.10 9.94 -19.10
C ARG A 145 -21.17 11.17 -19.97
N ARG A 146 -22.29 11.30 -20.73
CA ARG A 146 -22.64 12.46 -21.53
C ARG A 146 -24.12 12.76 -21.35
N SER A 147 -24.49 14.04 -21.44
CA SER A 147 -25.89 14.45 -21.42
C SER A 147 -26.20 15.24 -22.70
N TYR A 148 -27.22 14.86 -23.43
CA TYR A 148 -27.71 15.56 -24.61
C TYR A 148 -29.05 16.22 -24.29
N TYR A 149 -29.16 17.49 -24.65
CA TYR A 149 -30.33 18.32 -24.41
C TYR A 149 -31.01 18.66 -25.74
N ASN A 150 -32.31 18.54 -25.82
CA ASN A 150 -33.11 18.98 -26.96
C ASN A 150 -34.20 19.94 -26.48
N MET A 151 -33.77 21.07 -25.91
CA MET A 151 -34.63 22.10 -25.32
C MET A 151 -34.33 23.45 -25.98
N GLU A 152 -35.26 24.41 -25.86
CA GLU A 152 -34.98 25.78 -26.27
C GLU A 152 -33.81 26.34 -25.50
N ASN A 153 -32.97 27.11 -26.20
CA ASN A 153 -31.77 27.76 -25.63
C ASN A 153 -30.65 26.79 -25.11
N THR A 154 -30.69 25.52 -25.47
CA THR A 154 -29.61 24.57 -25.24
C THR A 154 -28.78 24.36 -26.50
N GLU A 155 -27.55 23.86 -26.34
CA GLU A 155 -26.71 23.42 -27.45
C GLU A 155 -27.39 22.26 -28.18
N ILE A 156 -27.41 22.32 -29.50
CA ILE A 156 -28.00 21.26 -30.34
C ILE A 156 -27.12 20.01 -30.19
N PRO A 157 -27.72 18.82 -29.90
CA PRO A 157 -26.96 17.58 -29.85
C PRO A 157 -26.16 17.33 -31.15
N PRO A 158 -24.94 16.82 -31.06
CA PRO A 158 -24.11 16.55 -32.24
C PRO A 158 -24.75 15.45 -33.10
N LEU A 159 -24.51 15.51 -34.40
CA LEU A 159 -25.00 14.47 -35.34
C LEU A 159 -24.31 13.13 -35.08
N LYS A 160 -23.02 13.17 -34.71
CA LYS A 160 -22.20 12.01 -34.43
C LYS A 160 -21.19 12.30 -33.30
N GLU A 161 -21.00 11.34 -32.39
CA GLU A 161 -20.02 11.40 -31.35
C GLU A 161 -19.26 10.08 -31.24
N ASN A 162 -17.93 10.18 -31.14
CA ASN A 162 -17.05 9.05 -30.88
C ASN A 162 -16.61 9.09 -29.41
N ILE A 163 -16.90 8.03 -28.65
CA ILE A 163 -16.60 7.93 -27.23
C ILE A 163 -15.58 6.80 -27.01
N GLU A 164 -14.37 7.15 -26.59
CA GLU A 164 -13.32 6.18 -26.24
C GLU A 164 -13.24 6.02 -24.74
N LEU A 165 -13.35 4.77 -24.24
CA LEU A 165 -12.98 4.43 -22.89
C LEU A 165 -11.46 4.24 -22.84
N ALA A 166 -10.74 5.25 -22.37
CA ALA A 166 -9.29 5.29 -22.40
C ALA A 166 -8.65 5.07 -21.02
N GLU A 167 -9.34 5.45 -19.97
CA GLU A 167 -8.84 5.35 -18.60
C GLU A 167 -9.14 3.98 -18.00
N ARG A 168 -8.10 3.34 -17.44
CA ARG A 168 -8.25 2.04 -16.79
C ARG A 168 -8.74 2.20 -15.37
N LEU A 169 -9.62 1.30 -14.93
CA LEU A 169 -10.12 1.22 -13.56
C LEU A 169 -9.62 -0.08 -12.93
N VAL A 170 -8.92 0.05 -11.79
CA VAL A 170 -8.44 -1.09 -10.99
C VAL A 170 -9.18 -1.11 -9.67
N LYS A 171 -9.86 -2.22 -9.37
CA LYS A 171 -10.48 -2.44 -8.06
C LYS A 171 -9.46 -3.04 -7.11
N ILE A 172 -9.13 -2.32 -6.04
CA ILE A 172 -8.18 -2.75 -5.02
C ILE A 172 -8.96 -3.23 -3.80
N LEU A 173 -8.60 -4.42 -3.32
CA LEU A 173 -9.04 -4.95 -2.03
C LEU A 173 -7.79 -5.20 -1.18
N ALA A 174 -7.69 -4.54 -0.02
CA ALA A 174 -6.55 -4.66 0.87
C ALA A 174 -6.90 -5.42 2.16
N SER A 175 -5.99 -6.26 2.62
CA SER A 175 -6.12 -7.05 3.85
C SER A 175 -4.84 -6.89 4.70
N PRO A 176 -4.96 -6.85 6.04
CA PRO A 176 -6.18 -6.95 6.86
C PRO A 176 -7.05 -5.68 6.79
N PRO A 177 -8.33 -5.73 7.25
CA PRO A 177 -9.21 -4.56 7.27
C PRO A 177 -8.60 -3.34 7.95
N GLY A 178 -8.93 -2.13 7.48
CA GLY A 178 -8.35 -0.86 7.97
C GLY A 178 -6.99 -0.52 7.36
N CYS A 179 -6.65 -1.10 6.20
CA CYS A 179 -5.52 -0.65 5.39
C CYS A 179 -5.87 0.67 4.69
N LEU A 180 -5.04 1.69 4.86
CA LEU A 180 -5.16 2.94 4.10
C LEU A 180 -4.55 2.76 2.71
N ILE A 181 -5.33 3.08 1.68
CA ILE A 181 -4.93 3.01 0.27
C ILE A 181 -4.70 4.43 -0.24
N SER A 182 -3.56 4.67 -0.85
CA SER A 182 -3.20 5.96 -1.46
C SER A 182 -2.64 5.79 -2.87
N VAL A 183 -2.88 6.80 -3.72
CA VAL A 183 -2.35 6.90 -5.08
C VAL A 183 -1.57 8.20 -5.19
N ASP A 184 -0.30 8.10 -5.59
CA ASP A 184 0.63 9.24 -5.71
C ASP A 184 0.64 10.11 -4.44
N GLY A 185 0.60 9.43 -3.28
CA GLY A 185 0.58 10.06 -1.95
C GLY A 185 -0.78 10.61 -1.48
N LYS A 186 -1.83 10.56 -2.30
CA LYS A 186 -3.18 11.01 -1.93
C LYS A 186 -4.04 9.83 -1.47
N PRO A 187 -4.71 9.88 -0.32
CA PRO A 187 -5.60 8.80 0.12
C PRO A 187 -6.82 8.70 -0.80
N VAL A 188 -7.16 7.47 -1.19
CA VAL A 188 -8.28 7.15 -2.11
C VAL A 188 -9.30 6.18 -1.51
N GLY A 189 -8.95 5.49 -0.41
CA GLY A 189 -9.86 4.57 0.27
C GLY A 189 -9.24 3.89 1.48
N GLU A 190 -10.08 3.15 2.20
CA GLU A 190 -9.70 2.29 3.31
C GLU A 190 -10.23 0.88 3.05
N THR A 191 -9.38 -0.14 3.19
CA THR A 191 -9.69 -1.55 2.90
C THR A 191 -10.00 -1.83 1.43
N SER A 192 -10.70 -0.95 0.73
CA SER A 192 -11.00 -1.06 -0.70
C SER A 192 -10.97 0.30 -1.39
N ALA A 193 -10.62 0.32 -2.67
CA ALA A 193 -10.64 1.51 -3.50
C ALA A 193 -10.83 1.15 -4.98
N GLU A 194 -11.44 2.06 -5.74
CA GLU A 194 -11.40 2.07 -7.20
C GLU A 194 -10.36 3.09 -7.65
N VAL A 195 -9.35 2.64 -8.37
CA VAL A 195 -8.18 3.44 -8.76
C VAL A 195 -8.16 3.64 -10.26
N VAL A 196 -8.18 4.90 -10.70
CA VAL A 196 -8.12 5.27 -12.12
C VAL A 196 -6.66 5.41 -12.54
N VAL A 197 -6.29 4.75 -13.64
CA VAL A 197 -4.98 4.86 -14.30
C VAL A 197 -5.17 5.57 -15.64
N PRO A 198 -4.82 6.86 -15.78
CA PRO A 198 -5.05 7.64 -16.99
C PRO A 198 -4.28 7.07 -18.18
N LYS A 199 -4.84 7.20 -19.39
CA LYS A 199 -4.18 6.79 -20.65
C LYS A 199 -2.81 7.46 -20.78
N GLY A 200 -1.80 6.70 -21.15
CA GLY A 200 -0.42 7.16 -21.34
C GLY A 200 0.35 7.43 -20.04
N SER A 201 -0.23 7.20 -18.86
CA SER A 201 0.36 7.53 -17.56
C SER A 201 0.64 6.28 -16.72
N CYS A 202 1.43 6.48 -15.67
CA CYS A 202 1.60 5.52 -14.57
C CYS A 202 1.20 6.20 -13.26
N ILE A 203 0.70 5.42 -12.32
CA ILE A 203 0.42 5.83 -10.95
C ILE A 203 1.17 4.92 -9.99
N THR A 204 1.43 5.40 -8.77
CA THR A 204 2.00 4.61 -7.69
C THR A 204 0.95 4.38 -6.62
N LEU A 205 0.54 3.13 -6.47
CA LEU A 205 -0.34 2.68 -5.39
C LEU A 205 0.51 2.36 -4.16
N LYS A 206 0.08 2.84 -3.00
CA LYS A 206 0.65 2.48 -1.71
C LYS A 206 -0.44 2.04 -0.74
N VAL A 207 -0.21 0.91 -0.06
CA VAL A 207 -1.10 0.38 0.96
C VAL A 207 -0.33 0.30 2.27
N VAL A 208 -0.87 0.91 3.33
CA VAL A 208 -0.25 0.98 4.65
C VAL A 208 -1.24 0.59 5.75
N LYS A 209 -0.70 -0.02 6.81
CA LYS A 209 -1.40 -0.26 8.07
C LYS A 209 -0.38 -0.31 9.20
N ASP A 210 -0.74 0.25 10.35
CA ASP A 210 0.12 0.23 11.52
C ASP A 210 0.49 -1.20 11.93
N GLY A 211 1.78 -1.41 12.20
CA GLY A 211 2.33 -2.72 12.52
C GLY A 211 2.58 -3.63 11.32
N TYR A 212 2.38 -3.16 10.10
CA TYR A 212 2.68 -3.91 8.88
C TYR A 212 3.70 -3.19 8.00
N ALA A 213 4.47 -3.98 7.24
CA ALA A 213 5.32 -3.43 6.19
C ALA A 213 4.44 -2.85 5.07
N PRO A 214 4.73 -1.64 4.57
CA PRO A 214 3.97 -1.04 3.48
C PRO A 214 4.13 -1.83 2.19
N PHE A 215 3.05 -1.90 1.42
CA PHE A 215 3.08 -2.38 0.05
C PHE A 215 3.07 -1.20 -0.92
N GLU A 216 3.89 -1.27 -1.97
CA GLU A 216 3.95 -0.25 -3.02
C GLU A 216 4.06 -0.92 -4.39
N LYS A 217 3.26 -0.44 -5.36
CA LYS A 217 3.24 -0.96 -6.73
C LYS A 217 2.83 0.12 -7.72
N SER A 218 3.48 0.15 -8.88
CA SER A 218 3.09 1.04 -9.98
C SER A 218 2.19 0.34 -10.98
N TYR A 219 1.13 1.02 -11.43
CA TYR A 219 0.26 0.62 -12.53
C TYR A 219 0.42 1.60 -13.67
N CYS A 220 0.63 1.08 -14.88
CA CYS A 220 0.82 1.89 -16.08
C CYS A 220 -0.23 1.56 -17.14
N ASN A 221 -0.83 2.59 -17.75
CA ASN A 221 -1.75 2.48 -18.88
C ASN A 221 -1.08 3.01 -20.15
N LYS A 222 -0.01 2.32 -20.59
CA LYS A 222 0.80 2.67 -21.76
C LYS A 222 0.85 1.50 -22.74
N PRO A 223 1.00 1.76 -24.06
CA PRO A 223 1.01 0.72 -25.09
C PRO A 223 2.10 -0.35 -24.94
N GLU A 224 3.26 0.03 -24.38
CA GLU A 224 4.42 -0.86 -24.28
C GLU A 224 4.45 -1.69 -22.98
N VAL A 225 3.49 -1.51 -22.12
CA VAL A 225 3.42 -2.16 -20.80
C VAL A 225 2.15 -2.99 -20.69
N ALA A 226 2.21 -4.11 -19.96
CA ALA A 226 1.02 -4.88 -19.66
C ALA A 226 -0.04 -4.00 -18.98
N LEU A 227 -1.28 -4.07 -19.46
CA LEU A 227 -2.39 -3.31 -18.90
C LEU A 227 -2.59 -3.65 -17.41
N PRO A 228 -2.99 -2.67 -16.59
CA PRO A 228 -3.36 -2.91 -15.21
C PRO A 228 -4.46 -3.98 -15.11
N PRO A 229 -4.45 -4.83 -14.07
CA PRO A 229 -5.52 -5.79 -13.84
C PRO A 229 -6.84 -5.07 -13.56
N ILE A 230 -7.96 -5.75 -13.78
CA ILE A 230 -9.29 -5.22 -13.46
C ILE A 230 -9.49 -5.12 -11.95
N SER A 231 -8.93 -6.11 -11.21
CA SER A 231 -8.94 -6.13 -9.74
C SER A 231 -7.66 -6.75 -9.22
N GLU A 232 -7.24 -6.33 -8.01
CA GLU A 232 -6.11 -6.91 -7.31
C GLU A 232 -6.36 -6.97 -5.81
N GLU A 233 -6.06 -8.13 -5.22
CA GLU A 233 -6.08 -8.32 -3.77
C GLU A 233 -4.65 -8.14 -3.22
N ILE A 234 -4.51 -7.22 -2.25
CA ILE A 234 -3.24 -6.88 -1.62
C ILE A 234 -3.30 -7.32 -0.15
N ILE A 235 -2.47 -8.29 0.20
CA ILE A 235 -2.41 -8.81 1.57
C ILE A 235 -1.09 -8.37 2.21
N LEU A 236 -1.17 -7.49 3.21
CA LEU A 236 -0.01 -7.14 4.03
C LEU A 236 0.30 -8.31 4.96
N LYS A 237 1.51 -8.87 4.85
CA LYS A 237 1.91 -10.11 5.54
C LYS A 237 3.03 -9.90 6.55
N ASP A 238 3.96 -9.02 6.23
CA ASP A 238 5.13 -8.75 7.05
C ASP A 238 4.80 -7.73 8.14
N ARG A 239 5.30 -7.96 9.36
CA ARG A 239 5.05 -7.10 10.52
C ARG A 239 6.20 -6.14 10.74
N ILE A 240 5.89 -4.94 11.24
CA ILE A 240 6.88 -3.98 11.74
C ILE A 240 6.62 -3.74 13.22
N VAL A 241 7.69 -3.87 14.02
CA VAL A 241 7.69 -3.52 15.44
C VAL A 241 8.58 -2.30 15.64
N GLN A 242 8.01 -1.21 16.19
CA GLN A 242 8.80 -0.04 16.58
C GLN A 242 9.44 -0.31 17.94
N ILE A 243 10.75 -0.54 17.94
CA ILE A 243 11.54 -0.77 19.15
C ILE A 243 12.06 0.57 19.67
N ASN A 244 11.80 0.85 20.94
CA ASN A 244 12.36 1.97 21.66
C ASN A 244 13.11 1.44 22.89
N THR A 245 14.27 2.01 23.20
CA THR A 245 15.06 1.54 24.33
C THR A 245 15.24 2.61 25.40
N THR A 246 15.38 2.18 26.63
CA THR A 246 15.89 3.00 27.72
C THR A 246 17.10 2.26 28.34
N PRO A 247 18.30 2.84 28.30
CA PRO A 247 18.68 4.17 27.80
C PRO A 247 18.55 4.32 26.26
N GLU A 248 18.34 5.56 25.77
CA GLU A 248 18.13 5.87 24.37
C GLU A 248 19.37 5.64 23.46
N ASP A 249 20.54 5.48 24.05
CA ASP A 249 21.79 5.20 23.34
C ASP A 249 22.20 3.71 23.42
N ALA A 250 21.34 2.83 23.95
CA ALA A 250 21.58 1.40 23.99
C ALA A 250 21.74 0.83 22.59
N ALA A 251 22.77 0.03 22.37
CA ALA A 251 23.03 -0.62 21.09
C ALA A 251 22.00 -1.73 20.82
N ILE A 252 21.53 -1.81 19.58
CA ILE A 252 20.55 -2.78 19.14
C ILE A 252 21.19 -3.71 18.12
N ARG A 253 21.03 -5.02 18.32
CA ARG A 253 21.35 -6.06 17.33
C ARG A 253 20.12 -6.84 16.97
N VAL A 254 20.04 -7.26 15.71
CA VAL A 254 18.99 -8.15 15.19
C VAL A 254 19.70 -9.36 14.59
N ASP A 255 19.32 -10.55 15.04
CA ASP A 255 19.93 -11.82 14.62
C ASP A 255 21.47 -11.76 14.65
N GLY A 256 22.01 -11.18 15.74
CA GLY A 256 23.44 -11.00 15.98
C GLY A 256 24.12 -9.84 15.22
N ARG A 257 23.42 -9.14 14.31
CA ARG A 257 23.98 -8.01 13.53
C ARG A 257 23.61 -6.67 14.16
N ALA A 258 24.57 -5.78 14.31
CA ALA A 258 24.33 -4.42 14.80
C ALA A 258 23.49 -3.63 13.76
N VAL A 259 22.39 -3.02 14.22
CA VAL A 259 21.45 -2.28 13.36
C VAL A 259 21.26 -0.82 13.76
N GLY A 260 21.62 -0.44 14.99
CA GLY A 260 21.48 0.94 15.46
C GLY A 260 21.54 1.08 16.96
N LYS A 261 21.04 2.21 17.46
CA LYS A 261 20.92 2.53 18.90
C LYS A 261 19.60 3.22 19.18
N GLY A 262 19.06 3.03 20.38
CA GLY A 262 17.91 3.77 20.91
C GLY A 262 16.58 3.39 20.33
N ASN A 263 16.42 3.52 19.02
CA ASN A 263 15.20 3.15 18.31
C ASN A 263 15.51 2.37 17.03
N TYR A 264 14.59 1.49 16.65
CA TYR A 264 14.72 0.68 15.44
C TYR A 264 13.37 0.15 14.97
N SER A 265 13.12 0.17 13.65
CA SER A 265 11.95 -0.44 13.03
C SER A 265 12.29 -1.88 12.64
N LEU A 266 11.89 -2.83 13.45
CA LEU A 266 12.16 -4.26 13.25
C LEU A 266 11.17 -4.86 12.27
N LEU A 267 11.67 -5.35 11.12
CA LEU A 267 10.87 -6.12 10.15
C LEU A 267 10.84 -7.59 10.56
N VAL A 268 9.65 -8.13 10.83
CA VAL A 268 9.40 -9.54 11.11
C VAL A 268 8.62 -10.14 9.95
N LYS A 269 9.31 -10.87 9.07
CA LYS A 269 8.70 -11.48 7.90
C LYS A 269 7.69 -12.54 8.30
N ARG A 270 6.69 -12.76 7.44
CA ARG A 270 5.70 -13.81 7.63
C ARG A 270 6.38 -15.18 7.82
N ASP A 271 5.83 -15.97 8.74
CA ASP A 271 6.29 -17.31 9.13
C ASP A 271 7.72 -17.36 9.71
N GLN A 272 8.30 -16.21 10.07
CA GLN A 272 9.63 -16.09 10.67
C GLN A 272 9.59 -15.49 12.07
N CYS A 273 10.72 -15.65 12.79
CA CYS A 273 11.00 -14.93 14.02
C CYS A 273 12.27 -14.08 13.79
N ALA A 274 12.36 -12.96 14.49
CA ALA A 274 13.56 -12.13 14.58
C ALA A 274 13.95 -12.00 16.06
N GLU A 275 15.23 -12.23 16.36
CA GLU A 275 15.78 -12.05 17.71
C GLU A 275 16.41 -10.66 17.81
N ILE A 276 16.01 -9.91 18.84
CA ILE A 276 16.60 -8.63 19.18
C ILE A 276 17.42 -8.75 20.45
N GLU A 277 18.60 -8.16 20.44
CA GLU A 277 19.48 -8.03 21.59
C GLU A 277 19.76 -6.54 21.81
N VAL A 278 19.44 -6.06 23.02
CA VAL A 278 19.68 -4.67 23.42
C VAL A 278 20.73 -4.65 24.52
N MET A 279 21.79 -3.87 24.33
CA MET A 279 22.93 -3.85 25.23
C MET A 279 23.51 -2.45 25.43
N LYS A 280 24.00 -2.20 26.63
CA LYS A 280 24.76 -0.99 26.97
C LYS A 280 25.70 -1.29 28.16
N ASP A 281 26.88 -0.70 28.14
CA ASP A 281 27.82 -0.77 29.27
C ASP A 281 27.16 -0.23 30.53
N GLY A 282 27.27 -1.00 31.62
CA GLY A 282 26.64 -0.67 32.90
C GLY A 282 25.22 -1.14 33.06
N PHE A 283 24.70 -1.86 32.10
CA PHE A 283 23.34 -2.41 32.08
C PHE A 283 23.34 -3.90 31.72
N ASP A 284 22.33 -4.60 32.18
CA ASP A 284 22.09 -5.99 31.79
C ASP A 284 21.59 -6.06 30.37
N THR A 285 22.14 -7.00 29.58
CA THR A 285 21.70 -7.24 28.21
C THR A 285 20.28 -7.84 28.20
N ASN A 286 19.40 -7.27 27.39
CA ASN A 286 18.05 -7.80 27.17
C ASN A 286 17.96 -8.49 25.80
N LYS A 287 17.42 -9.73 25.79
CA LYS A 287 17.16 -10.49 24.56
C LYS A 287 15.67 -10.81 24.46
N LYS A 288 15.09 -10.57 23.28
CA LYS A 288 13.68 -10.81 23.01
C LYS A 288 13.47 -11.30 21.59
N SER A 289 12.54 -12.23 21.39
CA SER A 289 12.18 -12.76 20.09
C SER A 289 10.77 -12.31 19.71
N TYR A 290 10.60 -11.87 18.46
CA TYR A 290 9.32 -11.51 17.86
C TYR A 290 9.05 -12.46 16.71
N CYS A 291 7.91 -13.14 16.79
CA CYS A 291 7.52 -14.16 15.80
C CYS A 291 6.23 -13.75 15.07
N ASN A 292 6.26 -13.80 13.74
CA ASN A 292 5.09 -13.57 12.87
C ASN A 292 4.60 -14.90 12.29
N LYS A 293 4.12 -15.81 13.18
CA LYS A 293 3.66 -17.16 12.83
C LYS A 293 2.21 -17.36 13.23
N ALA A 294 1.47 -18.14 12.45
CA ALA A 294 0.02 -18.35 12.61
C ALA A 294 -0.42 -18.82 14.01
N ASN A 295 0.43 -19.58 14.73
CA ASN A 295 0.10 -20.16 16.04
C ASN A 295 0.73 -19.40 17.22
N MET A 296 1.22 -18.20 17.00
CA MET A 296 1.83 -17.33 18.01
C MET A 296 1.06 -16.03 18.11
N SER A 297 1.17 -15.35 19.26
CA SER A 297 0.63 -13.98 19.38
C SER A 297 1.33 -13.05 18.41
N GLU A 298 0.56 -12.18 17.77
CA GLU A 298 1.11 -11.20 16.84
C GLU A 298 2.14 -10.28 17.53
N PRO A 299 3.26 -9.94 16.86
CA PRO A 299 4.17 -8.94 17.35
C PRO A 299 3.45 -7.61 17.62
N PRO A 300 3.77 -6.91 18.71
CA PRO A 300 3.18 -5.61 19.01
C PRO A 300 3.61 -4.57 17.95
N VAL A 301 2.81 -3.52 17.77
CA VAL A 301 3.17 -2.39 16.88
C VAL A 301 4.37 -1.62 17.43
N THR A 302 4.43 -1.46 18.76
CA THR A 302 5.52 -0.77 19.46
C THR A 302 5.91 -1.57 20.69
N ASP A 303 7.20 -1.66 20.96
CA ASP A 303 7.73 -2.24 22.20
C ASP A 303 8.82 -1.33 22.80
N HIS A 304 8.77 -1.18 24.13
CA HIS A 304 9.70 -0.35 24.88
C HIS A 304 10.56 -1.23 25.77
N ILE A 305 11.84 -1.39 25.40
CA ILE A 305 12.79 -2.23 26.11
C ILE A 305 13.59 -1.37 27.08
N ARG A 306 13.36 -1.55 28.39
CA ARG A 306 14.12 -0.91 29.44
C ARG A 306 15.20 -1.87 29.96
N LEU A 307 16.43 -1.44 29.91
CA LEU A 307 17.57 -2.18 30.51
C LEU A 307 17.62 -1.92 31.99
N ALA A 308 17.90 -2.97 32.79
CA ALA A 308 18.23 -2.88 34.20
C ALA A 308 19.70 -2.52 34.37
N GLU A 309 20.01 -1.76 35.41
CA GLU A 309 21.42 -1.42 35.75
C GLU A 309 22.19 -2.68 36.21
N ASP A 310 23.41 -2.87 35.70
CA ASP A 310 24.32 -3.93 36.17
C ASP A 310 24.99 -3.49 37.49
N GLU A 311 24.50 -4.01 38.63
CA GLU A 311 25.03 -3.70 39.95
C GLU A 311 26.52 -4.07 40.11
N ALA A 312 26.98 -5.12 39.42
CA ALA A 312 28.40 -5.50 39.43
C ALA A 312 29.26 -4.42 38.76
N TRP A 313 28.77 -3.90 37.62
CA TRP A 313 29.42 -2.79 36.95
C TRP A 313 29.45 -1.54 37.81
N LEU A 314 28.38 -1.13 38.43
CA LEU A 314 28.26 0.05 39.27
C LEU A 314 29.15 -0.05 40.55
N SER A 315 29.32 -1.27 41.09
CA SER A 315 30.15 -1.54 42.27
C SER A 315 31.63 -1.69 41.95
N SER A 316 32.06 -1.44 40.73
CA SER A 316 33.44 -1.66 40.27
C SER A 316 33.98 -0.49 39.45
N ILE A 317 35.26 -0.47 39.24
CA ILE A 317 35.98 0.42 38.33
C ILE A 317 36.70 -0.39 37.26
N ARG A 318 36.80 0.12 36.04
CA ARG A 318 37.75 -0.38 35.06
C ARG A 318 39.13 -0.03 35.51
N SER A 319 40.03 -0.99 35.53
CA SER A 319 41.36 -0.80 36.17
C SER A 319 42.43 -1.55 35.42
N ASP A 320 43.50 -0.87 35.07
CA ASP A 320 44.72 -1.46 34.52
C ASP A 320 45.46 -2.35 35.55
N GLN A 321 44.94 -2.39 36.79
CA GLN A 321 45.49 -3.23 37.88
C GLN A 321 44.82 -4.62 37.95
N ALA A 322 43.69 -4.81 37.31
CA ALA A 322 43.00 -6.11 37.30
C ALA A 322 43.84 -7.16 36.55
N ASN A 323 44.11 -8.29 37.19
CA ASN A 323 44.81 -9.43 36.63
C ASN A 323 46.26 -9.17 36.15
N VAL A 324 46.87 -8.04 36.53
CA VAL A 324 48.22 -7.61 36.15
C VAL A 324 49.14 -7.76 37.30
N ASN A 325 50.40 -8.14 37.03
CA ASN A 325 51.51 -8.24 38.03
C ASN A 325 52.16 -6.86 38.24
N PHE A 326 52.04 -6.31 39.43
CA PHE A 326 52.69 -5.05 39.82
C PHE A 326 53.96 -5.32 40.62
N SER A 327 55.10 -4.91 40.09
CA SER A 327 56.36 -5.00 40.73
C SER A 327 56.62 -3.75 41.57
N ILE A 328 56.63 -3.88 42.90
CA ILE A 328 56.79 -2.79 43.86
C ILE A 328 58.18 -2.92 44.52
N PRO A 329 59.03 -1.91 44.33
CA PRO A 329 60.28 -1.89 45.00
C PRO A 329 60.10 -1.63 46.52
N VAL A 330 60.95 -2.23 47.38
CA VAL A 330 60.94 -1.97 48.80
C VAL A 330 62.02 -0.96 49.12
N ASN A 331 61.68 0.03 49.95
CA ASN A 331 62.65 1.02 50.41
C ASN A 331 63.89 0.32 51.08
N SER A 332 65.07 0.72 50.70
CA SER A 332 66.32 0.12 51.18
C SER A 332 66.51 0.18 52.72
N SER A 333 65.82 1.10 53.38
CA SER A 333 65.83 1.19 54.85
C SER A 333 64.84 0.19 55.50
N LEU A 334 63.95 -0.46 54.71
CA LEU A 334 62.99 -1.41 55.22
C LEU A 334 63.41 -2.83 54.90
N GLY A 335 63.59 -3.62 55.95
CA GLY A 335 63.97 -5.03 55.79
C GLY A 335 62.81 -5.89 55.29
N ASN A 336 63.17 -7.09 54.78
CA ASN A 336 62.20 -8.03 54.24
C ASN A 336 61.04 -8.34 55.19
N ASP A 337 61.32 -8.61 56.47
CA ASP A 337 60.34 -8.96 57.49
C ASP A 337 59.39 -7.82 57.81
N ALA A 338 59.87 -6.58 57.81
CA ALA A 338 59.07 -5.40 58.06
C ALA A 338 58.15 -5.14 56.85
N ALA A 339 58.68 -5.22 55.62
CA ALA A 339 57.86 -5.09 54.37
C ALA A 339 56.80 -6.19 54.31
N TRP A 340 57.14 -7.43 54.60
CA TRP A 340 56.22 -8.56 54.65
C TRP A 340 55.04 -8.34 55.62
N LYS A 341 55.31 -7.86 56.81
CA LYS A 341 54.32 -7.56 57.85
C LYS A 341 53.38 -6.45 57.37
N ILE A 342 53.88 -5.38 56.74
CA ILE A 342 53.07 -4.28 56.21
C ILE A 342 52.14 -4.78 55.09
N ILE A 343 52.68 -5.55 54.14
CA ILE A 343 51.88 -6.12 53.04
C ILE A 343 50.80 -7.02 53.62
N GLY A 344 51.14 -7.93 54.56
CA GLY A 344 50.22 -8.82 55.23
C GLY A 344 49.07 -8.07 55.93
N GLN A 345 49.41 -6.97 56.65
CA GLN A 345 48.39 -6.14 57.31
C GLN A 345 47.42 -5.53 56.31
N ILE A 346 47.91 -4.90 55.23
CA ILE A 346 47.05 -4.26 54.20
C ILE A 346 46.16 -5.31 53.54
N VAL A 347 46.71 -6.48 53.20
CA VAL A 347 45.95 -7.56 52.60
C VAL A 347 44.85 -8.06 53.54
N MET A 348 45.15 -8.27 54.81
CA MET A 348 44.17 -8.72 55.81
C MET A 348 43.11 -7.70 56.15
N GLU A 349 43.35 -6.41 55.96
CA GLU A 349 42.30 -5.36 56.09
C GLU A 349 41.22 -5.46 55.02
N LYS A 350 41.55 -6.03 53.86
CA LYS A 350 40.64 -6.08 52.69
C LYS A 350 40.14 -7.49 52.41
N PHE A 351 40.87 -8.53 52.75
CA PHE A 351 40.54 -9.93 52.55
C PHE A 351 40.41 -10.67 53.86
N ASP A 352 39.30 -11.35 54.12
CA ASP A 352 39.03 -12.01 55.43
C ASP A 352 39.96 -13.20 55.71
N VAL A 353 40.36 -13.91 54.63
CA VAL A 353 41.12 -15.19 54.82
C VAL A 353 42.35 -15.21 53.93
N ILE A 354 43.51 -15.44 54.55
CA ILE A 354 44.72 -15.81 53.85
C ILE A 354 44.77 -17.34 53.77
N GLU A 355 44.76 -17.87 52.53
CA GLU A 355 44.81 -19.31 52.26
C GLU A 355 46.21 -19.87 52.35
N ILE A 356 47.20 -19.12 51.87
CA ILE A 356 48.60 -19.47 51.90
C ILE A 356 49.42 -18.26 52.38
N SER A 357 50.29 -18.44 53.36
CA SER A 357 51.28 -17.43 53.80
C SER A 357 52.63 -18.11 54.14
N ASP A 358 53.61 -17.87 53.30
CA ASP A 358 54.96 -18.38 53.48
C ASP A 358 55.97 -17.22 53.41
N PRO A 359 56.37 -16.71 54.57
CA PRO A 359 57.39 -15.63 54.68
C PRO A 359 58.78 -16.01 54.13
N VAL A 360 59.08 -17.32 54.08
CA VAL A 360 60.39 -17.80 53.62
C VAL A 360 60.52 -17.69 52.11
N THR A 361 59.51 -18.14 51.40
CA THR A 361 59.49 -18.01 49.97
C THR A 361 58.91 -16.66 49.49
N GLY A 362 58.38 -15.87 50.42
CA GLY A 362 57.73 -14.58 50.12
C GLY A 362 56.45 -14.75 49.28
N TYR A 363 55.71 -15.84 49.52
CA TYR A 363 54.41 -16.11 48.79
C TYR A 363 53.22 -15.98 49.73
N LEU A 364 52.26 -15.15 49.34
CA LEU A 364 50.98 -15.02 50.01
C LEU A 364 49.82 -15.12 48.93
N ARG A 365 48.80 -15.87 49.26
CA ARG A 365 47.55 -15.93 48.49
C ARG A 365 46.36 -15.92 49.43
N THR A 366 45.40 -15.02 49.14
CA THR A 366 44.13 -15.04 49.87
C THR A 366 43.18 -16.10 49.29
N ALA A 367 42.21 -16.53 50.08
CA ALA A 367 41.07 -17.22 49.60
C ALA A 367 40.33 -16.31 48.66
N TRP A 368 39.40 -16.88 47.82
CA TRP A 368 38.52 -16.10 47.04
C TRP A 368 37.50 -15.35 47.92
N ASN A 369 37.46 -14.04 47.77
CA ASN A 369 36.33 -13.24 48.25
C ASN A 369 35.29 -13.15 47.16
N VAL A 370 34.04 -13.55 47.46
CA VAL A 370 32.95 -13.76 46.49
C VAL A 370 31.83 -12.79 46.75
N LYS A 371 31.38 -12.12 45.72
CA LYS A 371 30.20 -11.25 45.75
C LYS A 371 29.20 -11.66 44.68
N LEU A 372 27.97 -12.00 45.11
CA LEU A 372 26.85 -12.31 44.27
C LEU A 372 26.00 -11.03 44.08
N PHE A 373 25.60 -10.75 42.85
CA PHE A 373 24.74 -9.61 42.48
C PHE A 373 23.31 -10.05 42.11
N GLY A 374 22.39 -9.11 42.13
CA GLY A 374 20.96 -9.38 41.95
C GLY A 374 20.59 -9.98 40.57
N ASN A 375 21.40 -9.73 39.55
CA ASN A 375 21.25 -10.35 38.23
C ASN A 375 21.83 -11.78 38.12
N GLY A 376 22.27 -12.37 39.26
CA GLY A 376 22.91 -13.68 39.34
C GLY A 376 24.38 -13.71 38.94
N LYS A 377 25.01 -12.58 38.60
CA LYS A 377 26.42 -12.46 38.29
C LYS A 377 27.24 -12.65 39.58
N THR A 378 28.23 -13.52 39.54
CA THR A 378 29.16 -13.76 40.65
C THR A 378 30.53 -13.19 40.28
N ILE A 379 31.06 -12.30 41.14
CA ILE A 379 32.41 -11.78 41.02
C ILE A 379 33.24 -12.40 42.14
N ARG A 380 34.41 -12.93 41.79
CA ARG A 380 35.39 -13.42 42.80
C ARG A 380 36.71 -12.68 42.64
N THR A 381 37.26 -12.29 43.76
CA THR A 381 38.50 -11.52 43.81
C THR A 381 39.46 -12.14 44.83
N ARG A 382 40.76 -12.21 44.53
CA ARG A 382 41.82 -12.60 45.46
C ARG A 382 43.09 -11.80 45.22
N CYS A 383 43.91 -11.72 46.22
CA CYS A 383 45.25 -11.11 46.16
C CYS A 383 46.34 -12.20 46.18
N ILE A 384 47.34 -12.04 45.30
CA ILE A 384 48.51 -12.88 45.25
C ILE A 384 49.72 -11.96 45.40
N VAL A 385 50.59 -12.26 46.37
CA VAL A 385 51.88 -11.59 46.60
C VAL A 385 52.99 -12.60 46.39
N LYS A 386 54.09 -12.21 45.73
CA LYS A 386 55.27 -13.02 45.47
C LYS A 386 56.50 -12.18 45.68
N LEU A 387 57.57 -12.78 46.28
CA LEU A 387 58.86 -12.18 46.18
C LEU A 387 59.34 -12.14 44.74
N GLY A 388 59.53 -10.94 44.20
CA GLY A 388 59.97 -10.76 42.82
C GLY A 388 61.49 -10.74 42.67
N ASN A 389 62.16 -10.13 43.62
CA ASN A 389 63.64 -10.10 43.71
C ASN A 389 64.04 -9.79 45.14
N SER A 390 65.14 -10.38 45.61
CA SER A 390 65.68 -10.15 46.94
C SER A 390 66.75 -9.03 47.00
N ASN A 391 67.39 -8.69 45.89
CA ASN A 391 68.39 -7.63 45.83
C ASN A 391 68.36 -6.97 44.39
N PRO A 392 67.85 -5.73 44.20
CA PRO A 392 67.10 -4.97 45.20
C PRO A 392 65.77 -5.66 45.54
N LEU A 393 65.37 -5.52 46.81
CA LEU A 393 64.13 -6.17 47.30
C LEU A 393 62.91 -5.64 46.61
N ARG A 394 62.07 -6.55 46.01
CA ARG A 394 60.87 -6.23 45.33
C ARG A 394 59.80 -7.28 45.58
N TYR A 395 58.58 -6.86 45.72
CA TYR A 395 57.41 -7.75 45.73
C TYR A 395 56.60 -7.58 44.47
N VAL A 396 56.00 -8.65 43.96
CA VAL A 396 55.04 -8.65 42.85
C VAL A 396 53.63 -8.94 43.41
N ILE A 397 52.71 -8.03 43.18
CA ILE A 397 51.37 -8.11 43.70
C ILE A 397 50.40 -8.21 42.49
N LYS A 398 49.47 -9.14 42.60
CA LYS A 398 48.41 -9.30 41.59
C LYS A 398 47.07 -9.38 42.30
N ILE A 399 46.13 -8.50 41.88
CA ILE A 399 44.70 -8.64 42.20
C ILE A 399 44.06 -9.45 41.08
N VAL A 400 43.66 -10.66 41.39
CA VAL A 400 42.91 -11.53 40.44
C VAL A 400 41.43 -11.22 40.61
N SER A 401 40.83 -10.79 39.52
CA SER A 401 39.40 -10.48 39.46
C SER A 401 38.75 -11.29 38.32
N GLU A 402 37.73 -12.03 38.65
CA GLU A 402 37.03 -12.91 37.69
C GLU A 402 35.50 -12.77 37.82
N GLU A 403 34.80 -12.88 36.68
CA GLU A 403 33.33 -12.87 36.63
C GLU A 403 32.81 -14.22 36.18
N SER A 404 31.66 -14.62 36.71
CA SER A 404 30.96 -15.83 36.25
C SER A 404 30.41 -15.66 34.84
N ILE A 405 30.59 -16.71 34.03
CA ILE A 405 30.01 -16.80 32.66
C ILE A 405 28.53 -17.15 32.75
N VAL A 406 28.13 -17.93 33.76
CA VAL A 406 26.78 -18.42 33.98
C VAL A 406 26.23 -17.86 35.30
N PRO A 407 25.00 -17.34 35.33
CA PRO A 407 24.38 -16.87 36.57
C PRO A 407 24.27 -17.97 37.63
N GLY A 408 24.55 -17.64 38.90
CA GLY A 408 24.45 -18.55 40.01
C GLY A 408 25.58 -19.60 40.13
N THR A 409 26.68 -19.39 39.39
CA THR A 409 27.86 -20.26 39.42
C THR A 409 28.46 -20.40 40.82
N SER A 410 28.71 -21.62 41.23
CA SER A 410 29.45 -21.89 42.47
C SER A 410 30.91 -21.43 42.35
N VAL A 411 31.47 -20.85 43.43
CA VAL A 411 32.87 -20.41 43.47
C VAL A 411 33.89 -21.54 43.18
N LYS A 412 33.47 -22.79 43.30
CA LYS A 412 34.30 -23.98 43.06
C LYS A 412 34.34 -24.46 41.62
N GLU A 413 33.53 -23.90 40.78
CA GLU A 413 33.43 -24.22 39.34
C GLU A 413 34.33 -23.28 38.54
N ASP A 414 35.64 -23.50 38.60
CA ASP A 414 36.63 -22.61 38.00
C ASP A 414 36.44 -22.42 36.49
N GLU A 415 35.93 -23.41 35.77
CA GLU A 415 35.62 -23.40 34.33
C GLU A 415 34.55 -22.40 33.95
N ASN A 416 33.69 -22.00 34.89
CA ASN A 416 32.61 -21.06 34.70
C ASN A 416 32.99 -19.62 35.04
N PHE A 417 34.27 -19.35 35.30
CA PHE A 417 34.78 -18.02 35.53
C PHE A 417 35.78 -17.62 34.45
N LYS A 418 35.77 -16.34 34.11
CA LYS A 418 36.73 -15.70 33.20
C LYS A 418 37.33 -14.44 33.84
N GLU A 419 38.50 -14.05 33.37
CA GLU A 419 39.14 -12.81 33.81
C GLU A 419 38.20 -11.62 33.55
N TRP A 420 38.07 -10.78 34.56
CA TRP A 420 37.31 -9.54 34.51
C TRP A 420 38.25 -8.34 34.53
N ASP A 421 38.09 -7.40 33.60
CA ASP A 421 38.94 -6.21 33.45
C ASP A 421 38.63 -5.10 34.46
N ARG A 422 37.80 -5.39 35.45
CA ARG A 422 37.34 -4.46 36.48
C ARG A 422 37.71 -4.97 37.87
N ILE A 423 37.83 -4.02 38.79
CA ILE A 423 38.07 -4.31 40.23
C ILE A 423 36.90 -3.75 41.02
N LEU A 424 36.36 -4.54 41.95
CA LEU A 424 35.37 -4.03 42.90
C LEU A 424 35.95 -2.87 43.70
N ASN A 425 35.15 -1.82 43.91
CA ASN A 425 35.59 -0.60 44.60
C ASN A 425 36.27 -0.84 45.96
N THR A 426 35.93 -1.94 46.64
CA THR A 426 36.55 -2.36 47.89
C THR A 426 38.07 -2.61 47.77
N TYR A 427 38.55 -3.04 46.58
CA TYR A 427 39.92 -3.47 46.36
C TYR A 427 40.75 -2.52 45.50
N LYS A 428 40.16 -1.43 44.98
CA LYS A 428 40.81 -0.53 44.01
C LYS A 428 42.09 0.12 44.47
N ASP A 429 42.24 0.35 45.79
CA ASP A 429 43.32 1.13 46.32
C ASP A 429 44.46 0.28 46.90
N ILE A 430 44.37 -1.08 47.00
CA ILE A 430 45.29 -1.99 47.63
C ILE A 430 46.73 -1.83 47.11
N ILE A 431 46.92 -1.81 45.81
CA ILE A 431 48.27 -1.71 45.20
C ILE A 431 48.89 -0.37 45.52
N GLY A 432 48.13 0.73 45.41
CA GLY A 432 48.59 2.07 45.75
C GLY A 432 48.99 2.20 47.25
N GLU A 433 48.17 1.60 48.13
CA GLU A 433 48.44 1.61 49.57
C GLU A 433 49.69 0.81 49.91
N ILE A 434 49.86 -0.38 49.35
CA ILE A 434 51.07 -1.18 49.54
C ILE A 434 52.27 -0.39 49.01
N GLN A 435 52.21 0.17 47.80
CA GLN A 435 53.33 0.96 47.27
C GLN A 435 53.65 2.15 48.12
N ALA A 436 52.68 2.91 48.60
CA ALA A 436 52.93 4.07 49.46
C ALA A 436 53.62 3.73 50.81
N ARG A 437 53.39 2.49 51.33
CA ARG A 437 53.93 2.11 52.68
C ARG A 437 55.25 1.32 52.64
N ILE A 438 55.64 0.75 51.51
CA ILE A 438 56.86 -0.05 51.40
C ILE A 438 57.90 0.51 50.44
N SER A 439 57.55 1.45 49.52
CA SER A 439 58.51 2.02 48.55
C SER A 439 59.36 3.16 49.08
#